data_1d0abcab910a1178fce592376c11685a
#
_entry.id   1d0abcab910a1178fce592376c11685a
#
_cell.length_a   1.000
_cell.length_b   1.000
_cell.length_c   1.000
_cell.angle_alpha   90.00
_cell.angle_beta   90.00
_cell.angle_gamma   90.00
#
_symmetry.space_group_name_H-M   'P 1'
#
loop_
_entity.id
_entity.type
_entity.pdbx_description
1 polymer ?
#
loop_
_entity_poly.entity_id
_entity_poly.type
_entity_poly.pdbx_seq_one_letter_code
_entity_poly.pdbx_strand_id
1 'polypeptide(L)'
;MEISSFIGVSFIPLKFHVDLEQAAHIALHSRFPHCQIAACQFHLAQSWWRRIAKLGMTEAYTNADSPTGQWLKLLFGLSALPPDEVEPFFTMQLLSRKPDDTKLDDMISYITANYISQGCSFPPEMWAGHTEVTTTNACESFHQNLQHSFSCSHPDIWKVLRALEKEQTKTRLKIRATEPLYVRREQRDKRAQKDELREQYGSGTISQFEFVKKMSFKMLPPAL
;
A
#
# COMPACT_ATOMS: atom_id res chain seq x y z
N MET A 1 -28.54 11.78 10.28
CA MET A 1 -28.22 11.64 11.72
C MET A 1 -26.93 10.88 11.83
N GLU A 2 -25.92 11.47 12.44
CA GLU A 2 -24.60 10.82 12.57
C GLU A 2 -24.66 9.77 13.68
N ILE A 3 -24.11 8.57 13.42
CA ILE A 3 -24.07 7.47 14.38
C ILE A 3 -23.39 7.94 15.70
N SER A 4 -22.34 8.77 15.58
CA SER A 4 -21.64 9.36 16.74
C SER A 4 -22.54 10.19 17.65
N SER A 5 -23.50 10.95 17.10
CA SER A 5 -24.44 11.71 17.93
C SER A 5 -25.43 10.79 18.66
N PHE A 6 -25.78 9.66 18.06
CA PHE A 6 -26.69 8.70 18.66
C PHE A 6 -26.06 7.92 19.82
N ILE A 7 -24.78 7.56 19.72
CA ILE A 7 -24.06 6.79 20.74
C ILE A 7 -23.29 7.65 21.73
N GLY A 8 -23.30 8.99 21.58
CA GLY A 8 -22.58 9.93 22.45
C GLY A 8 -21.04 9.82 22.39
N VAL A 9 -20.51 9.15 21.36
CA VAL A 9 -19.05 8.98 21.15
C VAL A 9 -18.64 9.64 19.85
N SER A 10 -17.69 10.56 19.92
CA SER A 10 -17.09 11.16 18.72
C SER A 10 -16.16 10.18 18.03
N PHE A 11 -16.41 9.91 16.75
CA PHE A 11 -15.51 9.15 15.91
C PHE A 11 -14.53 10.12 15.22
N ILE A 12 -13.30 10.19 15.73
CA ILE A 12 -12.24 11.08 15.25
C ILE A 12 -11.06 10.19 14.82
N PRO A 13 -11.08 9.65 13.61
CA PRO A 13 -9.97 8.84 13.11
C PRO A 13 -8.75 9.73 12.85
N LEU A 14 -7.55 9.23 13.18
CA LEU A 14 -6.28 9.90 12.90
C LEU A 14 -5.79 9.55 11.50
N LYS A 15 -6.04 8.32 11.05
CA LYS A 15 -5.54 7.78 9.79
C LYS A 15 -6.49 6.74 9.19
N PHE A 16 -6.71 6.83 7.89
CA PHE A 16 -7.37 5.79 7.10
C PHE A 16 -6.36 5.06 6.21
N HIS A 17 -6.42 3.74 6.21
CA HIS A 17 -5.72 2.91 5.23
C HIS A 17 -6.74 2.43 4.20
N VAL A 18 -6.56 2.83 2.95
CA VAL A 18 -7.49 2.55 1.85
C VAL A 18 -6.73 2.08 0.60
N ASP A 19 -7.43 1.51 -0.35
CA ASP A 19 -6.88 1.23 -1.68
C ASP A 19 -6.71 2.52 -2.50
N LEU A 20 -6.39 2.39 -3.79
CA LEU A 20 -6.22 3.52 -4.71
C LEU A 20 -7.54 3.86 -5.45
N GLU A 21 -8.68 3.74 -4.78
CA GLU A 21 -9.96 4.15 -5.33
C GLU A 21 -10.19 5.64 -5.06
N GLN A 22 -10.09 6.46 -6.11
CA GLN A 22 -10.17 7.92 -6.00
C GLN A 22 -11.48 8.41 -5.35
N ALA A 23 -12.61 7.74 -5.63
CA ALA A 23 -13.90 8.09 -5.04
C ALA A 23 -13.89 7.96 -3.50
N ALA A 24 -13.26 6.90 -2.98
CA ALA A 24 -13.11 6.71 -1.54
C ALA A 24 -12.22 7.80 -0.91
N HIS A 25 -11.12 8.18 -1.57
CA HIS A 25 -10.23 9.27 -1.11
C HIS A 25 -10.97 10.61 -1.04
N ILE A 26 -11.74 10.98 -2.09
CA ILE A 26 -12.53 12.21 -2.13
C ILE A 26 -13.58 12.22 -1.00
N ALA A 27 -14.30 11.13 -0.81
CA ALA A 27 -15.33 11.02 0.22
C ALA A 27 -14.74 11.14 1.63
N LEU A 28 -13.61 10.47 1.89
CA LEU A 28 -12.91 10.53 3.17
C LEU A 28 -12.36 11.93 3.44
N HIS A 29 -11.75 12.57 2.45
CA HIS A 29 -11.22 13.93 2.59
C HIS A 29 -12.32 14.95 2.88
N SER A 30 -13.46 14.82 2.19
CA SER A 30 -14.63 15.67 2.44
C SER A 30 -15.21 15.50 3.85
N ARG A 31 -15.24 14.26 4.35
CA ARG A 31 -15.88 13.95 5.65
C ARG A 31 -14.92 14.10 6.83
N PHE A 32 -13.64 13.85 6.63
CA PHE A 32 -12.58 13.88 7.64
C PHE A 32 -11.37 14.68 7.15
N PRO A 33 -11.48 16.01 6.99
CA PRO A 33 -10.45 16.82 6.35
C PRO A 33 -9.10 16.85 7.10
N HIS A 34 -9.10 16.51 8.39
CA HIS A 34 -7.90 16.48 9.23
C HIS A 34 -7.30 15.06 9.35
N CYS A 35 -7.91 14.07 8.73
CA CYS A 35 -7.45 12.70 8.80
C CYS A 35 -6.41 12.40 7.73
N GLN A 36 -5.33 11.74 8.11
CA GLN A 36 -4.35 11.25 7.17
C GLN A 36 -4.91 10.08 6.35
N ILE A 37 -4.76 10.12 5.03
CA ILE A 37 -5.08 9.00 4.16
C ILE A 37 -3.79 8.31 3.74
N ALA A 38 -3.68 7.01 3.99
CA ALA A 38 -2.57 6.18 3.56
C ALA A 38 -3.04 5.13 2.56
N ALA A 39 -2.40 5.11 1.40
CA ALA A 39 -2.70 4.14 0.37
C ALA A 39 -2.10 2.76 0.68
N CYS A 40 -2.82 1.72 0.33
CA CYS A 40 -2.36 0.35 0.46
C CYS A 40 -1.18 0.08 -0.49
N GLN A 41 -0.02 -0.30 0.05
CA GLN A 41 1.18 -0.58 -0.73
C GLN A 41 1.00 -1.75 -1.71
N PHE A 42 0.19 -2.74 -1.36
CA PHE A 42 -0.13 -3.85 -2.26
C PHE A 42 -0.88 -3.35 -3.51
N HIS A 43 -1.92 -2.53 -3.33
CA HIS A 43 -2.68 -1.98 -4.46
C HIS A 43 -1.85 -1.00 -5.30
N LEU A 44 -0.93 -0.26 -4.68
CA LEU A 44 0.04 0.56 -5.40
C LEU A 44 0.92 -0.31 -6.31
N ALA A 45 1.54 -1.34 -5.76
CA ALA A 45 2.38 -2.25 -6.51
C ALA A 45 1.58 -2.95 -7.64
N GLN A 46 0.35 -3.38 -7.34
CA GLN A 46 -0.54 -3.98 -8.33
C GLN A 46 -0.91 -3.01 -9.47
N SER A 47 -1.15 -1.74 -9.15
CA SER A 47 -1.45 -0.70 -10.14
C SER A 47 -0.28 -0.47 -11.10
N TRP A 48 0.95 -0.37 -10.56
CA TRP A 48 2.16 -0.21 -11.37
C TRP A 48 2.45 -1.47 -12.20
N TRP A 49 2.26 -2.65 -11.62
CA TRP A 49 2.38 -3.91 -12.35
C TRP A 49 1.40 -4.02 -13.53
N ARG A 50 0.13 -3.67 -13.31
CA ARG A 50 -0.88 -3.65 -14.39
C ARG A 50 -0.49 -2.69 -15.52
N ARG A 51 0.12 -1.55 -15.19
CA ARG A 51 0.62 -0.61 -16.18
C ARG A 51 1.80 -1.19 -16.97
N ILE A 52 2.76 -1.84 -16.29
CA ILE A 52 3.88 -2.56 -16.93
C ILE A 52 3.36 -3.62 -17.90
N ALA A 53 2.40 -4.42 -17.47
CA ALA A 53 1.78 -5.44 -18.32
C ALA A 53 1.04 -4.84 -19.52
N LYS A 54 0.27 -3.77 -19.32
CA LYS A 54 -0.43 -3.05 -20.40
C LYS A 54 0.52 -2.47 -21.44
N LEU A 55 1.72 -2.06 -21.04
CA LEU A 55 2.76 -1.56 -21.93
C LEU A 55 3.56 -2.70 -22.63
N GLY A 56 3.23 -3.96 -22.36
CA GLY A 56 3.89 -5.12 -22.95
C GLY A 56 5.32 -5.30 -22.47
N MET A 57 5.65 -4.90 -21.24
CA MET A 57 6.99 -5.01 -20.64
C MET A 57 7.13 -6.18 -19.66
N THR A 58 6.16 -7.10 -19.63
CA THR A 58 6.15 -8.25 -18.69
C THR A 58 7.37 -9.14 -18.87
N GLU A 59 7.74 -9.45 -20.11
CA GLU A 59 8.91 -10.27 -20.43
C GLU A 59 10.21 -9.60 -19.95
N ALA A 60 10.39 -8.31 -20.23
CA ALA A 60 11.53 -7.54 -19.76
C ALA A 60 11.59 -7.51 -18.23
N TYR A 61 10.45 -7.34 -17.55
CA TYR A 61 10.37 -7.31 -16.09
C TYR A 61 10.74 -8.65 -15.46
N THR A 62 10.32 -9.78 -16.03
CA THR A 62 10.61 -11.12 -15.50
C THR A 62 12.02 -11.59 -15.79
N ASN A 63 12.65 -11.08 -16.87
CA ASN A 63 14.03 -11.39 -17.20
C ASN A 63 14.99 -10.69 -16.21
N ALA A 64 15.79 -11.49 -15.50
CA ALA A 64 16.74 -10.99 -14.50
C ALA A 64 17.87 -10.14 -15.12
N ASP A 65 18.26 -10.45 -16.38
CA ASP A 65 19.35 -9.78 -17.09
C ASP A 65 18.89 -8.56 -17.87
N SER A 66 17.59 -8.29 -17.93
CA SER A 66 17.04 -7.15 -18.66
C SER A 66 17.32 -5.83 -17.93
N PRO A 67 18.06 -4.86 -18.53
CA PRO A 67 18.23 -3.53 -17.96
C PRO A 67 16.89 -2.82 -17.72
N THR A 68 15.95 -2.92 -18.66
CA THR A 68 14.58 -2.40 -18.55
C THR A 68 13.86 -3.02 -17.35
N GLY A 69 13.94 -4.34 -17.19
CA GLY A 69 13.31 -5.04 -16.08
C GLY A 69 13.92 -4.66 -14.73
N GLN A 70 15.23 -4.53 -14.65
CA GLN A 70 15.92 -4.07 -13.43
C GLN A 70 15.52 -2.63 -13.07
N TRP A 71 15.42 -1.74 -14.06
CA TRP A 71 14.98 -0.37 -13.85
C TRP A 71 13.53 -0.31 -13.36
N LEU A 72 12.62 -1.06 -13.98
CA LEU A 72 11.22 -1.14 -13.56
C LEU A 72 11.06 -1.63 -12.11
N LYS A 73 11.90 -2.56 -11.67
CA LYS A 73 11.89 -3.04 -10.28
C LYS A 73 12.25 -1.94 -9.29
N LEU A 74 13.15 -1.01 -9.64
CA LEU A 74 13.52 0.11 -8.78
C LEU A 74 12.34 1.03 -8.44
N LEU A 75 11.35 1.16 -9.35
CA LEU A 75 10.14 1.95 -9.08
C LEU A 75 9.45 1.53 -7.78
N PHE A 76 9.34 0.22 -7.52
CA PHE A 76 8.67 -0.29 -6.31
C PHE A 76 9.38 0.12 -5.03
N GLY A 77 10.69 0.35 -5.09
CA GLY A 77 11.48 0.83 -3.96
C GLY A 77 11.19 2.27 -3.56
N LEU A 78 10.61 3.10 -4.45
CA LEU A 78 10.22 4.47 -4.14
C LEU A 78 9.28 4.56 -2.93
N SER A 79 8.42 3.56 -2.76
CA SER A 79 7.48 3.51 -1.64
C SER A 79 8.13 3.37 -0.27
N ALA A 80 9.43 3.08 -0.21
CA ALA A 80 10.19 2.99 1.04
C ALA A 80 10.83 4.31 1.46
N LEU A 81 10.98 5.28 0.54
CA LEU A 81 11.55 6.58 0.82
C LEU A 81 10.62 7.47 1.64
N PRO A 82 11.14 8.43 2.42
CA PRO A 82 10.36 9.56 2.90
C PRO A 82 9.66 10.26 1.73
N PRO A 83 8.42 10.77 1.93
CA PRO A 83 7.63 11.38 0.84
C PRO A 83 8.35 12.53 0.12
N ASP A 84 9.06 13.37 0.86
CA ASP A 84 9.82 14.51 0.37
C ASP A 84 11.07 14.13 -0.44
N GLU A 85 11.54 12.90 -0.29
CA GLU A 85 12.69 12.37 -1.03
C GLU A 85 12.30 11.67 -2.35
N VAL A 86 11.01 11.36 -2.56
CA VAL A 86 10.55 10.58 -3.72
C VAL A 86 10.81 11.32 -5.03
N GLU A 87 10.34 12.55 -5.17
CA GLU A 87 10.48 13.34 -6.40
C GLU A 87 11.95 13.63 -6.73
N PRO A 88 12.80 14.10 -5.79
CA PRO A 88 14.23 14.29 -6.04
C PRO A 88 14.94 13.01 -6.46
N PHE A 89 14.67 11.90 -5.80
CA PHE A 89 15.25 10.61 -6.17
C PHE A 89 14.82 10.15 -7.56
N PHE A 90 13.53 10.24 -7.86
CA PHE A 90 12.98 9.85 -9.15
C PHE A 90 13.62 10.65 -10.28
N THR A 91 13.65 11.99 -10.15
CA THR A 91 14.16 12.88 -11.20
C THR A 91 15.67 12.83 -11.35
N MET A 92 16.43 12.86 -10.27
CA MET A 92 17.90 12.98 -10.33
C MET A 92 18.60 11.63 -10.44
N GLN A 93 18.09 10.58 -9.79
CA GLN A 93 18.78 9.31 -9.72
C GLN A 93 18.15 8.23 -10.59
N LEU A 94 16.83 8.12 -10.64
CA LEU A 94 16.18 7.05 -11.37
C LEU A 94 16.12 7.37 -12.86
N LEU A 95 15.69 8.58 -13.25
CA LEU A 95 15.63 8.97 -14.67
C LEU A 95 17.01 9.03 -15.32
N SER A 96 18.06 9.44 -14.63
CA SER A 96 19.43 9.46 -15.17
C SER A 96 19.99 8.07 -15.49
N ARG A 97 19.38 7.02 -14.97
CA ARG A 97 19.73 5.60 -15.22
C ARG A 97 18.72 4.87 -16.09
N LYS A 98 17.82 5.60 -16.75
CA LYS A 98 16.83 5.01 -17.65
C LYS A 98 17.52 4.31 -18.81
N PRO A 99 17.23 3.02 -19.06
CA PRO A 99 17.66 2.34 -20.28
C PRO A 99 17.05 2.98 -21.53
N ASP A 100 17.69 2.78 -22.67
CA ASP A 100 17.18 3.24 -23.96
C ASP A 100 16.04 2.31 -24.45
N ASP A 101 14.86 2.54 -23.88
CA ASP A 101 13.63 1.83 -24.20
C ASP A 101 12.47 2.83 -24.16
N THR A 102 11.87 3.08 -25.30
CA THR A 102 10.80 4.09 -25.49
C THR A 102 9.53 3.76 -24.68
N LYS A 103 9.25 2.49 -24.38
CA LYS A 103 8.11 2.09 -23.56
C LYS A 103 8.23 2.61 -22.12
N LEU A 104 9.47 2.87 -21.65
CA LEU A 104 9.69 3.47 -20.35
C LEU A 104 9.19 4.92 -20.28
N ASP A 105 9.15 5.66 -21.40
CA ASP A 105 8.64 7.03 -21.42
C ASP A 105 7.15 7.08 -21.09
N ASP A 106 6.37 6.09 -21.56
CA ASP A 106 4.96 5.94 -21.21
C ASP A 106 4.78 5.55 -19.72
N MET A 107 5.69 4.74 -19.19
CA MET A 107 5.68 4.38 -17.76
C MET A 107 6.03 5.58 -16.90
N ILE A 108 7.07 6.33 -17.27
CA ILE A 108 7.51 7.56 -16.58
C ILE A 108 6.37 8.59 -16.57
N SER A 109 5.77 8.85 -17.74
CA SER A 109 4.63 9.76 -17.85
C SER A 109 3.47 9.35 -16.94
N TYR A 110 3.15 8.07 -16.89
CA TYR A 110 2.12 7.53 -16.01
C TYR A 110 2.44 7.73 -14.52
N ILE A 111 3.66 7.40 -14.10
CA ILE A 111 4.11 7.56 -12.70
C ILE A 111 4.10 9.04 -12.32
N THR A 112 4.67 9.90 -13.16
CA THR A 112 4.76 11.34 -12.92
C THR A 112 3.37 11.95 -12.76
N ALA A 113 2.47 11.70 -13.71
CA ALA A 113 1.14 12.32 -13.73
C ALA A 113 0.22 11.87 -12.57
N ASN A 114 0.34 10.62 -12.11
CA ASN A 114 -0.59 10.07 -11.13
C ASN A 114 -0.04 10.04 -9.71
N TYR A 115 1.30 10.02 -9.53
CA TYR A 115 1.92 9.69 -8.24
C TYR A 115 2.98 10.66 -7.75
N ILE A 116 3.54 11.54 -8.61
CA ILE A 116 4.67 12.41 -8.23
C ILE A 116 4.37 13.89 -8.41
N SER A 117 3.80 14.30 -9.57
CA SER A 117 3.55 15.72 -9.87
C SER A 117 2.70 16.39 -8.82
N GLN A 118 2.95 17.67 -8.61
CA GLN A 118 2.10 18.50 -7.75
C GLN A 118 0.63 18.44 -8.22
N GLY A 119 -0.29 18.15 -7.29
CA GLY A 119 -1.72 18.02 -7.58
C GLY A 119 -2.11 16.69 -8.24
N CYS A 120 -1.23 15.69 -8.31
CA CYS A 120 -1.57 14.36 -8.79
C CYS A 120 -2.61 13.68 -7.87
N SER A 121 -3.29 12.66 -8.39
CA SER A 121 -4.36 11.96 -7.67
C SER A 121 -3.88 11.24 -6.40
N PHE A 122 -2.64 10.76 -6.39
CA PHE A 122 -2.05 9.98 -5.30
C PHE A 122 -0.63 10.49 -5.00
N PRO A 123 -0.49 11.62 -4.27
CA PRO A 123 0.82 12.20 -3.98
C PRO A 123 1.64 11.31 -3.04
N PRO A 124 3.00 11.46 -3.01
CA PRO A 124 3.90 10.63 -2.22
C PRO A 124 3.53 10.51 -0.73
N GLU A 125 2.95 11.54 -0.14
CA GLU A 125 2.50 11.55 1.26
C GLU A 125 1.48 10.46 1.57
N MET A 126 0.76 9.97 0.55
CA MET A 126 -0.23 8.90 0.71
C MET A 126 0.39 7.51 0.71
N TRP A 127 1.48 7.28 -0.02
CA TRP A 127 1.96 5.93 -0.30
C TRP A 127 3.44 5.68 0.02
N ALA A 128 4.24 6.72 0.21
CA ALA A 128 5.66 6.61 0.53
C ALA A 128 5.90 6.67 2.05
N GLY A 129 7.07 6.20 2.46
CA GLY A 129 7.50 6.21 3.85
C GLY A 129 7.15 4.95 4.62
N HIS A 130 7.45 4.99 5.92
CA HIS A 130 7.16 3.88 6.82
C HIS A 130 5.68 3.87 7.21
N THR A 131 5.01 2.74 6.99
CA THR A 131 3.70 2.46 7.55
C THR A 131 3.70 1.10 8.22
N GLU A 132 3.12 1.02 9.43
CA GLU A 132 2.95 -0.27 10.14
C GLU A 132 1.97 -1.18 9.40
N VAL A 133 0.96 -0.59 8.77
CA VAL A 133 -0.03 -1.31 7.97
C VAL A 133 0.33 -1.16 6.50
N THR A 134 0.85 -2.21 5.91
CA THR A 134 1.29 -2.23 4.51
C THR A 134 0.22 -2.71 3.55
N THR A 135 -0.83 -3.36 4.04
CA THR A 135 -1.90 -3.94 3.21
C THR A 135 -3.26 -3.80 3.86
N THR A 136 -4.31 -3.77 3.04
CA THR A 136 -5.71 -3.84 3.45
C THR A 136 -6.21 -5.29 3.61
N ASN A 137 -5.33 -6.29 3.53
CA ASN A 137 -5.69 -7.72 3.57
C ASN A 137 -6.53 -8.11 4.79
N ALA A 138 -6.33 -7.44 5.93
CA ALA A 138 -7.15 -7.69 7.13
C ALA A 138 -8.62 -7.31 6.89
N CYS A 139 -8.87 -6.18 6.22
CA CYS A 139 -10.22 -5.75 5.85
C CYS A 139 -10.82 -6.65 4.78
N GLU A 140 -10.04 -7.03 3.77
CA GLU A 140 -10.47 -7.95 2.72
C GLU A 140 -10.82 -9.33 3.30
N SER A 141 -9.98 -9.87 4.18
CA SER A 141 -10.26 -11.13 4.89
C SER A 141 -11.50 -11.03 5.77
N PHE A 142 -11.72 -9.88 6.43
CA PHE A 142 -12.94 -9.64 7.19
C PHE A 142 -14.18 -9.63 6.28
N HIS A 143 -14.12 -8.93 5.14
CA HIS A 143 -15.21 -8.90 4.17
C HIS A 143 -15.52 -10.28 3.62
N GLN A 144 -14.51 -11.07 3.24
CA GLN A 144 -14.68 -12.43 2.77
C GLN A 144 -15.33 -13.32 3.85
N ASN A 145 -14.85 -13.27 5.09
CA ASN A 145 -15.42 -14.03 6.20
C ASN A 145 -16.88 -13.62 6.48
N LEU A 146 -17.18 -12.33 6.38
CA LEU A 146 -18.53 -11.82 6.54
C LEU A 146 -19.44 -12.32 5.41
N GLN A 147 -18.98 -12.28 4.15
CA GLN A 147 -19.70 -12.81 3.00
C GLN A 147 -19.97 -14.32 3.15
N HIS A 148 -18.99 -15.09 3.58
CA HIS A 148 -19.16 -16.54 3.85
C HIS A 148 -20.14 -16.84 4.99
N SER A 149 -20.46 -15.87 5.84
CA SER A 149 -21.47 -16.01 6.88
C SER A 149 -22.90 -15.99 6.35
N PHE A 150 -23.07 -15.65 5.08
CA PHE A 150 -24.36 -15.61 4.41
C PHE A 150 -24.51 -16.76 3.42
N SER A 151 -25.67 -17.39 3.43
CA SER A 151 -26.05 -18.46 2.49
C SER A 151 -26.67 -17.93 1.17
N CYS A 152 -26.82 -16.61 1.04
CA CYS A 152 -27.42 -15.95 -0.12
C CYS A 152 -26.72 -14.62 -0.41
N SER A 153 -26.75 -14.17 -1.67
CA SER A 153 -26.14 -12.92 -2.12
C SER A 153 -26.82 -11.65 -1.60
N HIS A 154 -28.08 -11.74 -1.18
CA HIS A 154 -28.85 -10.63 -0.63
C HIS A 154 -29.46 -11.02 0.73
N PRO A 155 -28.66 -11.01 1.81
CA PRO A 155 -29.15 -11.34 3.14
C PRO A 155 -30.11 -10.24 3.64
N ASP A 156 -31.15 -10.66 4.36
CA ASP A 156 -32.00 -9.72 5.09
C ASP A 156 -31.24 -9.04 6.23
N ILE A 157 -31.75 -7.90 6.69
CA ILE A 157 -31.10 -7.09 7.73
C ILE A 157 -30.83 -7.88 9.02
N TRP A 158 -31.70 -8.80 9.40
CA TRP A 158 -31.55 -9.58 10.61
C TRP A 158 -30.39 -10.56 10.53
N LYS A 159 -30.16 -11.16 9.36
CA LYS A 159 -28.99 -12.01 9.11
C LYS A 159 -27.71 -11.19 9.20
N VAL A 160 -27.70 -9.98 8.63
CA VAL A 160 -26.54 -9.07 8.72
C VAL A 160 -26.25 -8.70 10.17
N LEU A 161 -27.24 -8.28 10.93
CA LEU A 161 -27.08 -7.92 12.36
C LEU A 161 -26.52 -9.09 13.18
N ARG A 162 -27.09 -10.31 13.01
CA ARG A 162 -26.58 -11.50 13.70
C ARG A 162 -25.15 -11.84 13.35
N ALA A 163 -24.76 -11.69 12.08
CA ALA A 163 -23.38 -11.91 11.65
C ALA A 163 -22.43 -10.89 12.30
N LEU A 164 -22.80 -9.61 12.37
CA LEU A 164 -22.03 -8.57 13.03
C LEU A 164 -21.91 -8.79 14.53
N GLU A 165 -22.97 -9.17 15.22
CA GLU A 165 -22.96 -9.53 16.66
C GLU A 165 -21.99 -10.69 16.93
N LYS A 166 -22.01 -11.73 16.08
CA LYS A 166 -21.09 -12.87 16.17
C LYS A 166 -19.63 -12.42 16.01
N GLU A 167 -19.35 -11.57 15.02
CA GLU A 167 -17.99 -11.04 14.82
C GLU A 167 -17.56 -10.11 15.97
N GLN A 168 -18.45 -9.30 16.50
CA GLN A 168 -18.19 -8.47 17.68
C GLN A 168 -17.83 -9.34 18.90
N THR A 169 -18.57 -10.43 19.12
CA THR A 169 -18.29 -11.37 20.22
C THR A 169 -16.93 -12.03 20.06
N LYS A 170 -16.61 -12.52 18.85
CA LYS A 170 -15.28 -13.10 18.54
C LYS A 170 -14.15 -12.08 18.78
N THR A 171 -14.35 -10.83 18.36
CA THR A 171 -13.36 -9.77 18.53
C THR A 171 -13.15 -9.44 20.00
N ARG A 172 -14.22 -9.34 20.80
CA ARG A 172 -14.12 -9.14 22.26
C ARG A 172 -13.37 -10.27 22.96
N LEU A 173 -13.60 -11.52 22.55
CA LEU A 173 -12.86 -12.67 23.08
C LEU A 173 -11.37 -12.59 22.72
N LYS A 174 -11.04 -12.23 21.49
CA LYS A 174 -9.63 -12.03 21.05
C LYS A 174 -8.94 -10.92 21.83
N ILE A 175 -9.62 -9.80 22.06
CA ILE A 175 -9.06 -8.67 22.83
C ILE A 175 -8.80 -9.08 24.29
N ARG A 176 -9.65 -9.92 24.87
CA ARG A 176 -9.52 -10.41 26.25
C ARG A 176 -8.54 -11.57 26.40
N ALA A 177 -8.22 -12.27 25.28
CA ALA A 177 -7.22 -13.31 25.29
C ALA A 177 -5.84 -12.68 25.56
N THR A 178 -5.14 -13.18 26.55
CA THR A 178 -3.79 -12.73 26.95
C THR A 178 -2.70 -13.24 26.00
N GLU A 179 -3.05 -14.09 25.05
CA GLU A 179 -2.08 -14.64 24.10
C GLU A 179 -1.72 -13.59 23.04
N PRO A 180 -0.41 -13.37 22.80
CA PRO A 180 0.03 -12.48 21.74
C PRO A 180 -0.46 -12.98 20.38
N LEU A 181 -0.89 -12.07 19.50
CA LEU A 181 -1.29 -12.40 18.14
C LEU A 181 -0.13 -13.15 17.45
N TYR A 182 -0.43 -14.35 16.97
CA TYR A 182 0.54 -15.15 16.26
C TYR A 182 0.91 -14.47 14.92
N VAL A 183 2.14 -13.99 14.83
CA VAL A 183 2.72 -13.50 13.58
C VAL A 183 3.65 -14.58 13.02
N ARG A 184 3.42 -14.99 11.79
CA ARG A 184 4.26 -16.01 11.12
C ARG A 184 5.73 -15.58 11.14
N ARG A 185 6.64 -16.52 11.42
CA ARG A 185 8.08 -16.26 11.49
C ARG A 185 8.59 -15.53 10.25
N GLU A 186 8.20 -15.99 9.06
CA GLU A 186 8.59 -15.36 7.79
C GLU A 186 8.19 -13.86 7.72
N GLN A 187 7.01 -13.50 8.23
CA GLN A 187 6.56 -12.10 8.25
C GLN A 187 7.38 -11.26 9.23
N ARG A 188 7.74 -11.84 10.38
CA ARG A 188 8.62 -11.15 11.35
C ARG A 188 10.02 -10.93 10.76
N ASP A 189 10.59 -11.95 10.11
CA ASP A 189 11.92 -11.87 9.51
C ASP A 189 11.95 -10.85 8.35
N LYS A 190 10.91 -10.83 7.50
CA LYS A 190 10.75 -9.80 6.45
C LYS A 190 10.63 -8.39 7.02
N ARG A 191 9.90 -8.23 8.12
CA ARG A 191 9.76 -6.93 8.80
C ARG A 191 11.11 -6.49 9.38
N ALA A 192 11.78 -7.35 10.14
CA ALA A 192 13.10 -7.07 10.71
C ALA A 192 14.13 -6.66 9.67
N GLN A 193 14.18 -7.36 8.52
CA GLN A 193 15.06 -6.98 7.41
C GLN A 193 14.76 -5.61 6.80
N LYS A 194 13.48 -5.22 6.71
CA LYS A 194 13.11 -3.88 6.23
C LYS A 194 13.50 -2.80 7.24
N ASP A 195 13.31 -3.07 8.51
CA ASP A 195 13.64 -2.14 9.60
C ASP A 195 15.16 -1.95 9.70
N GLU A 196 15.94 -3.01 9.57
CA GLU A 196 17.40 -2.94 9.48
C GLU A 196 17.88 -2.07 8.30
N LEU A 197 17.27 -2.23 7.12
CA LEU A 197 17.62 -1.40 5.96
C LEU A 197 17.29 0.08 6.19
N ARG A 198 16.21 0.39 6.90
CA ARG A 198 15.84 1.76 7.25
C ARG A 198 16.84 2.37 8.24
N GLU A 199 17.29 1.59 9.22
CA GLU A 199 18.29 2.01 10.17
C GLU A 199 19.63 2.29 9.47
N GLN A 200 20.07 1.40 8.56
CA GLN A 200 21.26 1.59 7.75
C GLN A 200 21.18 2.86 6.87
N TYR A 201 20.00 3.14 6.32
CA TYR A 201 19.77 4.34 5.53
C TYR A 201 19.77 5.60 6.44
N GLY A 202 19.04 5.59 7.54
CA GLY A 202 18.94 6.69 8.48
C GLY A 202 20.29 7.05 9.14
N SER A 203 21.17 6.07 9.34
CA SER A 203 22.54 6.27 9.84
C SER A 203 23.54 6.68 8.76
N GLY A 204 23.15 6.72 7.49
CA GLY A 204 24.04 7.01 6.36
C GLY A 204 25.01 5.87 6.01
N THR A 205 24.82 4.66 6.56
CA THR A 205 25.67 3.49 6.29
C THR A 205 25.51 3.01 4.84
N ILE A 206 24.33 3.17 4.26
CA ILE A 206 24.07 2.89 2.84
C ILE A 206 23.56 4.14 2.13
N SER A 207 23.87 4.25 0.84
CA SER A 207 23.37 5.35 0.00
C SER A 207 21.87 5.23 -0.25
N GLN A 208 21.22 6.35 -0.59
CA GLN A 208 19.80 6.38 -0.95
C GLN A 208 19.49 5.43 -2.11
N PHE A 209 20.34 5.38 -3.14
CA PHE A 209 20.17 4.47 -4.26
C PHE A 209 20.24 3.00 -3.84
N GLU A 210 21.21 2.66 -2.99
CA GLU A 210 21.37 1.30 -2.46
C GLU A 210 20.18 0.89 -1.59
N PHE A 211 19.68 1.81 -0.77
CA PHE A 211 18.46 1.60 0.02
C PHE A 211 17.26 1.29 -0.87
N VAL A 212 16.96 2.15 -1.85
CA VAL A 212 15.86 1.94 -2.80
C VAL A 212 16.03 0.62 -3.55
N LYS A 213 17.22 0.30 -4.02
CA LYS A 213 17.53 -0.97 -4.71
C LYS A 213 17.25 -2.19 -3.82
N LYS A 214 17.72 -2.20 -2.58
CA LYS A 214 17.47 -3.31 -1.63
C LYS A 214 16.00 -3.42 -1.24
N MET A 215 15.33 -2.28 -1.04
CA MET A 215 13.91 -2.26 -0.70
C MET A 215 13.02 -2.66 -1.87
N SER A 216 13.39 -2.36 -3.11
CA SER A 216 12.59 -2.70 -4.29
C SER A 216 12.26 -4.20 -4.36
N PHE A 217 13.24 -5.08 -4.11
CA PHE A 217 13.03 -6.52 -4.11
C PHE A 217 12.10 -7.03 -2.99
N LYS A 218 11.90 -6.23 -1.94
CA LYS A 218 11.01 -6.55 -0.81
C LYS A 218 9.60 -5.97 -0.98
N MET A 219 9.41 -5.13 -2.00
CA MET A 219 8.17 -4.42 -2.32
C MET A 219 7.56 -4.88 -3.65
N LEU A 220 8.19 -5.83 -4.35
CA LEU A 220 7.66 -6.36 -5.61
C LEU A 220 6.26 -6.96 -5.40
N PRO A 221 5.34 -6.76 -6.35
CA PRO A 221 4.08 -7.48 -6.34
C PRO A 221 4.37 -8.99 -6.42
N PRO A 222 3.53 -9.83 -5.78
CA PRO A 222 3.60 -11.26 -6.05
C PRO A 222 3.45 -11.46 -7.55
N ALA A 223 4.25 -12.37 -8.11
CA ALA A 223 4.10 -12.75 -9.52
C ALA A 223 2.66 -13.24 -9.71
N LEU A 224 1.88 -12.52 -10.50
CA LEU A 224 0.51 -12.85 -10.88
C LEU A 224 0.52 -13.85 -12.01
#